data_03c11deaa5a3fa5d12ef8d1bad393878
#
_entry.id   03c11deaa5a3fa5d12ef8d1bad393878
#
_cell.length_a   1.000
_cell.length_b   1.000
_cell.length_c   1.000
_cell.angle_alpha   90.00
_cell.angle_beta   90.00
_cell.angle_gamma   90.00
#
_symmetry.space_group_name_H-M   'P 1'
#
loop_
_entity.id
_entity.type
_entity.pdbx_description
1 polymer ?
#
loop_
_entity_poly.entity_id
_entity_poly.type
_entity_poly.pdbx_seq_one_letter_code
_entity_poly.pdbx_strand_id
1 'polypeptide(L)'
;MQQTGFVIPKVGLKSLGLKNLANVHWNLSVPALYEEAVRRREGSIANGGALVVRTGVHTGRSPNDKFFVEDSETKGRIDWGKTNKPMSPERYRALYNRMTAYAQRRELFVRDCWAGADPQHRIGVRVINETAWHNLFARNMFLRPTPEELADFEPDFTVLNLPGFQAEPALDGTASDCAVLVNFTDRVVAICGTWYAGEIKKSVFTILNYLLPTKNVLPMHASANFGPKGDVAIFFGLSGTGKTTLSADPARTLLGDDEHGWGEDSLFNFEGGCYAKVIKLSREAEPEIYATTERFGTVLENVVHDPSSGALDLDDGRHTENTRACYPLDFIPNASASGITGTPENIIMLTADAFGVLPPISRLSPEQAMYHFLSGYTSRVAGTEKGVTEPQATFSTCFGAPFMPLHPTVYAKMLGEKMARQNVKCWLVNTGWSGGGFGVGERMSIRHTRAMVRAALDGTLASVASSPDPHFGLQVPSACPDVPRDVLNPCNTWKDKKAYETAARDVAQRFEKNFEQFEGHVDGKVKQAAIRAAA
;
A
#
# COMPACT_ATOMS: atom_id res chain seq x y z
N MET A 1 -12.97 -19.30 30.63
CA MET A 1 -12.35 -19.00 29.31
C MET A 1 -12.01 -20.34 28.67
N GLN A 2 -12.74 -20.70 27.63
CA GLN A 2 -12.42 -21.86 26.81
C GLN A 2 -11.44 -21.41 25.71
N GLN A 3 -10.47 -22.26 25.41
CA GLN A 3 -9.53 -22.01 24.31
C GLN A 3 -9.66 -23.13 23.30
N THR A 4 -9.77 -22.76 22.02
CA THR A 4 -9.88 -23.69 20.90
C THR A 4 -8.89 -23.28 19.81
N GLY A 5 -8.49 -24.21 18.97
CA GLY A 5 -7.60 -23.93 17.85
C GLY A 5 -6.64 -25.05 17.53
N PHE A 6 -5.96 -24.94 16.42
CA PHE A 6 -5.02 -25.95 15.95
C PHE A 6 -3.75 -26.01 16.82
N VAL A 7 -3.21 -24.83 17.16
CA VAL A 7 -2.07 -24.67 18.08
C VAL A 7 -2.37 -23.50 19.00
N ILE A 8 -2.23 -23.72 20.32
CA ILE A 8 -2.33 -22.68 21.34
C ILE A 8 -0.90 -22.33 21.77
N PRO A 9 -0.41 -21.11 21.52
CA PRO A 9 0.95 -20.70 21.89
C PRO A 9 1.16 -20.64 23.42
N LYS A 10 2.40 -20.79 23.86
CA LYS A 10 2.77 -20.63 25.27
C LYS A 10 2.49 -19.22 25.80
N VAL A 11 2.73 -18.19 24.95
CA VAL A 11 2.46 -16.79 25.30
C VAL A 11 0.99 -16.47 25.07
N GLY A 12 0.24 -16.30 26.15
CA GLY A 12 -1.19 -15.99 26.14
C GLY A 12 -1.49 -14.49 26.07
N LEU A 13 -2.75 -14.12 26.41
CA LEU A 13 -3.28 -12.75 26.27
C LEU A 13 -3.25 -11.94 27.59
N LYS A 14 -2.82 -12.52 28.70
CA LYS A 14 -2.89 -11.88 30.03
C LYS A 14 -2.07 -10.59 30.13
N SER A 15 -0.88 -10.57 29.52
CA SER A 15 0.00 -9.40 29.50
C SER A 15 -0.61 -8.19 28.79
N LEU A 16 -1.56 -8.42 27.88
CA LEU A 16 -2.30 -7.40 27.15
C LEU A 16 -3.51 -6.85 27.92
N GLY A 17 -3.73 -7.28 29.17
CA GLY A 17 -4.90 -6.86 29.95
C GLY A 17 -6.22 -7.54 29.53
N LEU A 18 -6.21 -8.46 28.57
CA LEU A 18 -7.37 -9.20 28.11
C LEU A 18 -7.72 -10.32 29.09
N LYS A 19 -8.79 -10.12 29.87
CA LYS A 19 -9.24 -10.99 30.96
C LYS A 19 -10.72 -11.33 30.82
N ASN A 20 -11.17 -12.40 31.49
CA ASN A 20 -12.58 -12.77 31.55
C ASN A 20 -13.25 -12.93 30.16
N LEU A 21 -12.50 -13.37 29.16
CA LEU A 21 -13.02 -13.67 27.83
C LEU A 21 -13.96 -14.87 27.87
N ALA A 22 -14.95 -14.91 26.98
CA ALA A 22 -15.82 -16.09 26.83
C ALA A 22 -15.01 -17.25 26.22
N ASN A 23 -14.61 -17.07 24.95
CA ASN A 23 -13.79 -18.02 24.21
C ASN A 23 -12.62 -17.31 23.54
N VAL A 24 -11.53 -18.04 23.30
CA VAL A 24 -10.40 -17.60 22.48
C VAL A 24 -10.11 -18.66 21.43
N HIS A 25 -10.20 -18.25 20.18
CA HIS A 25 -9.97 -19.10 19.02
C HIS A 25 -8.58 -18.82 18.44
N TRP A 26 -7.68 -19.80 18.53
CA TRP A 26 -6.29 -19.66 18.11
C TRP A 26 -6.05 -20.25 16.73
N ASN A 27 -5.53 -19.45 15.81
CA ASN A 27 -4.97 -19.89 14.53
C ASN A 27 -5.89 -20.82 13.72
N LEU A 28 -7.21 -20.54 13.71
CA LEU A 28 -8.20 -21.38 13.05
C LEU A 28 -7.92 -21.54 11.54
N SER A 29 -8.31 -22.67 10.99
CA SER A 29 -8.27 -22.96 9.55
C SER A 29 -9.29 -22.11 8.77
N VAL A 30 -9.14 -22.04 7.45
CA VAL A 30 -10.11 -21.30 6.59
C VAL A 30 -11.53 -21.85 6.76
N PRO A 31 -11.79 -23.19 6.67
CA PRO A 31 -13.15 -23.72 6.89
C PRO A 31 -13.74 -23.32 8.25
N ALA A 32 -12.96 -23.45 9.35
CA ALA A 32 -13.43 -23.10 10.69
C ALA A 32 -13.75 -21.60 10.82
N LEU A 33 -12.97 -20.71 10.18
CA LEU A 33 -13.26 -19.28 10.14
C LEU A 33 -14.53 -18.97 9.34
N TYR A 34 -14.79 -19.70 8.24
CA TYR A 34 -16.05 -19.58 7.49
C TYR A 34 -17.25 -20.03 8.33
N GLU A 35 -17.17 -21.18 8.99
CA GLU A 35 -18.22 -21.68 9.89
C GLU A 35 -18.56 -20.66 10.98
N GLU A 36 -17.52 -20.08 11.63
CA GLU A 36 -17.69 -19.05 12.64
C GLU A 36 -18.30 -17.77 12.07
N ALA A 37 -17.82 -17.28 10.93
CA ALA A 37 -18.34 -16.07 10.31
C ALA A 37 -19.82 -16.21 9.93
N VAL A 38 -20.21 -17.35 9.34
CA VAL A 38 -21.61 -17.63 8.97
C VAL A 38 -22.47 -17.81 10.23
N ARG A 39 -22.03 -18.59 11.22
CA ARG A 39 -22.74 -18.80 12.50
C ARG A 39 -23.03 -17.46 13.19
N ARG A 40 -22.09 -16.54 13.14
CA ARG A 40 -22.14 -15.22 13.78
C ARG A 40 -22.80 -14.15 12.90
N ARG A 41 -23.25 -14.52 11.68
CA ARG A 41 -23.84 -13.60 10.68
C ARG A 41 -22.92 -12.41 10.35
N GLU A 42 -21.62 -12.65 10.27
CA GLU A 42 -20.63 -11.63 9.93
C GLU A 42 -20.57 -11.37 8.42
N GLY A 43 -21.03 -12.30 7.60
CA GLY A 43 -21.07 -12.22 6.15
C GLY A 43 -21.88 -13.33 5.51
N SER A 44 -21.86 -13.38 4.18
CA SER A 44 -22.51 -14.41 3.36
C SER A 44 -21.52 -15.02 2.37
N ILE A 45 -21.80 -16.24 1.92
CA ILE A 45 -20.96 -16.93 0.94
C ILE A 45 -21.51 -16.64 -0.47
N ALA A 46 -20.67 -16.10 -1.34
CA ALA A 46 -20.99 -15.89 -2.75
C ALA A 46 -20.89 -17.18 -3.55
N ASN A 47 -21.48 -17.18 -4.74
CA ASN A 47 -21.27 -18.24 -5.72
C ASN A 47 -19.76 -18.35 -6.03
N GLY A 48 -19.20 -19.58 -5.98
CA GLY A 48 -17.74 -19.77 -6.07
C GLY A 48 -17.01 -19.84 -4.71
N GLY A 49 -17.67 -19.42 -3.61
CA GLY A 49 -17.22 -19.68 -2.24
C GLY A 49 -16.52 -18.52 -1.55
N ALA A 50 -16.36 -17.34 -2.15
CA ALA A 50 -15.82 -16.18 -1.47
C ALA A 50 -16.75 -15.70 -0.34
N LEU A 51 -16.16 -15.21 0.77
CA LEU A 51 -16.89 -14.63 1.89
C LEU A 51 -17.13 -13.13 1.66
N VAL A 52 -18.38 -12.73 1.48
CA VAL A 52 -18.77 -11.32 1.30
C VAL A 52 -19.13 -10.71 2.64
N VAL A 53 -18.49 -9.61 2.99
CA VAL A 53 -18.68 -8.88 4.26
C VAL A 53 -18.95 -7.40 4.01
N ARG A 54 -19.50 -6.74 5.03
CA ARG A 54 -19.75 -5.29 4.99
C ARG A 54 -19.00 -4.58 6.08
N THR A 55 -18.40 -3.43 5.74
CA THR A 55 -17.60 -2.64 6.66
C THR A 55 -18.35 -1.43 7.25
N GLY A 56 -19.65 -1.30 6.95
CA GLY A 56 -20.48 -0.21 7.48
C GLY A 56 -20.12 1.16 6.91
N VAL A 57 -20.05 2.16 7.77
CA VAL A 57 -19.80 3.56 7.36
C VAL A 57 -18.35 3.81 6.92
N HIS A 58 -17.41 3.06 7.47
CA HIS A 58 -16.00 3.13 7.09
C HIS A 58 -15.68 2.11 6.00
N THR A 59 -15.72 2.57 4.74
CA THR A 59 -15.43 1.72 3.57
C THR A 59 -14.01 1.90 3.06
N GLY A 60 -13.16 2.59 3.80
CA GLY A 60 -11.77 2.88 3.50
C GLY A 60 -11.03 3.27 4.78
N ARG A 61 -9.74 3.58 4.63
CA ARG A 61 -8.89 4.01 5.75
C ARG A 61 -9.36 5.34 6.33
N SER A 62 -9.12 5.50 7.64
CA SER A 62 -9.39 6.71 8.40
C SER A 62 -8.08 7.40 8.82
N PRO A 63 -7.33 8.04 7.91
CA PRO A 63 -6.01 8.61 8.22
C PRO A 63 -6.07 9.72 9.27
N ASN A 64 -7.22 10.36 9.43
CA ASN A 64 -7.42 11.39 10.44
C ASN A 64 -7.63 10.85 11.85
N ASP A 65 -7.90 9.55 11.99
CA ASP A 65 -8.16 8.85 13.25
C ASP A 65 -6.97 7.99 13.70
N LYS A 66 -5.81 8.13 13.03
CA LYS A 66 -4.57 7.47 13.43
C LYS A 66 -3.74 8.38 14.34
N PHE A 67 -3.30 7.81 15.45
CA PHE A 67 -2.50 8.48 16.47
C PHE A 67 -1.31 7.62 16.88
N PHE A 68 -0.21 8.28 17.21
CA PHE A 68 0.96 7.66 17.82
C PHE A 68 1.09 8.10 19.28
N VAL A 69 1.40 7.18 20.16
CA VAL A 69 1.68 7.53 21.55
C VAL A 69 2.98 8.33 21.60
N GLU A 70 2.90 9.56 22.14
CA GLU A 70 4.06 10.44 22.30
C GLU A 70 4.71 10.19 23.65
N ASP A 71 5.79 9.44 23.65
CA ASP A 71 6.58 9.10 24.84
C ASP A 71 8.08 9.28 24.58
N SER A 72 8.94 8.80 25.49
CA SER A 72 10.38 8.93 25.35
C SER A 72 10.97 8.22 24.13
N GLU A 73 10.33 7.13 23.66
CA GLU A 73 10.75 6.38 22.47
C GLU A 73 10.43 7.12 21.16
N THR A 74 9.28 7.79 21.11
CA THR A 74 8.72 8.34 19.87
C THR A 74 8.93 9.83 19.68
N LYS A 75 9.04 10.60 20.78
CA LYS A 75 9.03 12.07 20.78
C LYS A 75 10.07 12.71 19.84
N GLY A 76 11.29 12.16 19.79
CA GLY A 76 12.39 12.67 18.96
C GLY A 76 12.56 11.94 17.61
N ARG A 77 11.71 10.97 17.30
CA ARG A 77 11.87 10.11 16.10
C ARG A 77 10.74 10.26 15.10
N ILE A 78 9.51 10.44 15.57
CA ILE A 78 8.34 10.59 14.69
C ILE A 78 8.35 11.99 14.08
N ASP A 79 8.04 12.06 12.79
CA ASP A 79 7.78 13.31 12.06
C ASP A 79 6.35 13.78 12.38
N TRP A 80 6.25 14.52 13.50
CA TRP A 80 4.98 14.99 14.03
C TRP A 80 4.31 16.04 13.14
N GLY A 81 2.99 15.95 12.96
CA GLY A 81 2.24 16.91 12.17
C GLY A 81 0.84 16.44 11.80
N LYS A 82 0.35 16.90 10.68
CA LYS A 82 -1.01 16.57 10.19
C LYS A 82 -1.19 15.07 9.93
N THR A 83 -0.14 14.38 9.49
CA THR A 83 -0.16 12.95 9.16
C THR A 83 0.06 12.09 10.40
N ASN A 84 1.05 12.43 11.21
CA ASN A 84 1.42 11.68 12.41
C ASN A 84 1.00 12.50 13.64
N LYS A 85 -0.18 12.18 14.18
CA LYS A 85 -0.78 12.91 15.30
C LYS A 85 -0.35 12.30 16.62
N PRO A 86 0.04 13.13 17.62
CA PRO A 86 0.39 12.64 18.95
C PRO A 86 -0.84 12.30 19.78
N MET A 87 -0.70 11.30 20.65
CA MET A 87 -1.62 10.99 21.75
C MET A 87 -0.80 10.81 23.03
N SER A 88 -1.25 11.42 24.14
CA SER A 88 -0.51 11.24 25.40
C SER A 88 -0.62 9.81 25.93
N PRO A 89 0.39 9.30 26.66
CA PRO A 89 0.35 7.97 27.26
C PRO A 89 -0.86 7.75 28.17
N GLU A 90 -1.31 8.79 28.89
CA GLU A 90 -2.44 8.73 29.82
C GLU A 90 -3.75 8.50 29.05
N ARG A 91 -3.99 9.26 27.97
CA ARG A 91 -5.18 9.10 27.12
C ARG A 91 -5.18 7.74 26.42
N TYR A 92 -4.05 7.33 25.87
CA TYR A 92 -3.89 6.00 25.30
C TYR A 92 -4.25 4.92 26.34
N ARG A 93 -3.70 4.99 27.54
CA ARG A 93 -3.93 4.01 28.60
C ARG A 93 -5.41 3.97 29.01
N ALA A 94 -6.06 5.12 29.13
CA ALA A 94 -7.47 5.20 29.48
C ALA A 94 -8.35 4.54 28.40
N LEU A 95 -8.13 4.87 27.12
CA LEU A 95 -8.87 4.29 26.01
C LEU A 95 -8.60 2.78 25.88
N TYR A 96 -7.34 2.36 25.95
CA TYR A 96 -6.96 0.94 25.89
C TYR A 96 -7.62 0.12 27.02
N ASN A 97 -7.68 0.66 28.24
CA ASN A 97 -8.37 0.01 29.37
C ASN A 97 -9.87 -0.14 29.11
N ARG A 98 -10.52 0.84 28.47
CA ARG A 98 -11.93 0.73 28.06
C ARG A 98 -12.11 -0.35 27.00
N MET A 99 -11.23 -0.43 26.00
CA MET A 99 -11.24 -1.46 24.97
C MET A 99 -11.08 -2.88 25.58
N THR A 100 -10.15 -3.06 26.51
CA THR A 100 -9.96 -4.35 27.18
C THR A 100 -11.12 -4.71 28.11
N ALA A 101 -11.77 -3.72 28.73
CA ALA A 101 -13.00 -3.92 29.49
C ALA A 101 -14.18 -4.32 28.58
N TYR A 102 -14.32 -3.71 27.42
CA TYR A 102 -15.31 -4.07 26.40
C TYR A 102 -15.12 -5.52 25.92
N ALA A 103 -13.88 -5.99 25.79
CA ALA A 103 -13.58 -7.34 25.35
C ALA A 103 -14.03 -8.44 26.34
N GLN A 104 -14.31 -8.10 27.61
CA GLN A 104 -14.75 -9.10 28.61
C GLN A 104 -16.05 -9.78 28.16
N ARG A 105 -16.14 -11.10 28.41
CA ARG A 105 -17.26 -11.98 28.02
C ARG A 105 -17.50 -12.09 26.51
N ARG A 106 -16.57 -11.57 25.67
CA ARG A 106 -16.62 -11.74 24.21
C ARG A 106 -15.74 -12.92 23.78
N GLU A 107 -16.05 -13.43 22.61
CA GLU A 107 -15.18 -14.36 21.88
C GLU A 107 -14.17 -13.53 21.09
N LEU A 108 -12.90 -13.96 21.09
CA LEU A 108 -11.83 -13.34 20.31
C LEU A 108 -11.15 -14.38 19.43
N PHE A 109 -10.75 -13.93 18.25
CA PHE A 109 -10.02 -14.72 17.27
C PHE A 109 -8.58 -14.22 17.22
N VAL A 110 -7.62 -15.10 17.47
CA VAL A 110 -6.20 -14.77 17.52
C VAL A 110 -5.47 -15.44 16.38
N ARG A 111 -4.68 -14.64 15.67
CA ARG A 111 -3.81 -15.07 14.58
C ARG A 111 -2.38 -14.67 14.88
N ASP A 112 -1.50 -15.65 14.99
CA ASP A 112 -0.06 -15.43 14.98
C ASP A 112 0.46 -15.55 13.56
N CYS A 113 1.29 -14.61 13.14
CA CYS A 113 1.77 -14.50 11.76
C CYS A 113 3.10 -13.75 11.67
N TRP A 114 3.80 -13.91 10.55
CA TRP A 114 5.00 -13.15 10.23
C TRP A 114 4.65 -12.00 9.28
N ALA A 115 5.26 -10.84 9.50
CA ALA A 115 5.31 -9.76 8.54
C ALA A 115 6.75 -9.64 8.02
N GLY A 116 6.93 -9.86 6.72
CA GLY A 116 8.22 -9.97 6.05
C GLY A 116 8.62 -11.42 5.76
N ALA A 117 8.92 -11.69 4.48
CA ALA A 117 9.34 -13.02 4.04
C ALA A 117 10.79 -13.34 4.43
N ASP A 118 11.66 -12.32 4.57
CA ASP A 118 13.05 -12.51 4.96
C ASP A 118 13.18 -12.82 6.46
N PRO A 119 13.66 -14.01 6.86
CA PRO A 119 13.79 -14.40 8.26
C PRO A 119 14.70 -13.47 9.09
N GLN A 120 15.64 -12.75 8.46
CA GLN A 120 16.53 -11.81 9.16
C GLN A 120 15.82 -10.50 9.56
N HIS A 121 14.75 -10.15 8.84
CA HIS A 121 14.09 -8.86 8.94
C HIS A 121 12.62 -8.94 9.29
N ARG A 122 12.02 -10.14 9.25
CA ARG A 122 10.61 -10.36 9.61
C ARG A 122 10.34 -10.03 11.08
N ILE A 123 9.11 -9.68 11.38
CA ILE A 123 8.62 -9.52 12.75
C ILE A 123 7.44 -10.46 13.01
N GLY A 124 7.33 -10.95 14.25
CA GLY A 124 6.19 -11.69 14.71
C GLY A 124 5.02 -10.74 15.04
N VAL A 125 3.86 -10.96 14.43
CA VAL A 125 2.67 -10.15 14.67
C VAL A 125 1.54 -11.04 15.17
N ARG A 126 0.97 -10.68 16.31
CA ARG A 126 -0.27 -11.26 16.82
C ARG A 126 -1.44 -10.35 16.49
N VAL A 127 -2.39 -10.84 15.69
CA VAL A 127 -3.62 -10.11 15.36
C VAL A 127 -4.77 -10.70 16.16
N ILE A 128 -5.41 -9.87 16.99
CA ILE A 128 -6.54 -10.24 17.85
C ILE A 128 -7.77 -9.52 17.32
N ASN A 129 -8.77 -10.28 16.91
CA ASN A 129 -9.98 -9.76 16.28
C ASN A 129 -11.24 -10.12 17.06
N GLU A 130 -12.21 -9.24 17.06
CA GLU A 130 -13.56 -9.50 17.56
C GLU A 130 -14.36 -10.43 16.63
N THR A 131 -13.99 -10.54 15.36
CA THR A 131 -14.72 -11.31 14.34
C THR A 131 -13.84 -12.34 13.65
N ALA A 132 -14.49 -13.41 13.17
CA ALA A 132 -13.83 -14.48 12.43
C ALA A 132 -13.33 -13.99 11.04
N TRP A 133 -14.12 -13.15 10.36
CA TRP A 133 -13.75 -12.69 9.02
C TRP A 133 -12.52 -11.77 9.02
N HIS A 134 -12.32 -10.91 10.05
CA HIS A 134 -11.07 -10.15 10.18
C HIS A 134 -9.87 -11.07 10.46
N ASN A 135 -10.09 -12.17 11.17
CA ASN A 135 -9.03 -13.16 11.38
C ASN A 135 -8.69 -13.92 10.10
N LEU A 136 -9.69 -14.19 9.24
CA LEU A 136 -9.47 -14.73 7.90
C LEU A 136 -8.70 -13.72 7.03
N PHE A 137 -9.06 -12.44 7.08
CA PHE A 137 -8.30 -11.38 6.42
C PHE A 137 -6.83 -11.38 6.86
N ALA A 138 -6.56 -11.37 8.18
CA ALA A 138 -5.20 -11.40 8.69
C ALA A 138 -4.43 -12.67 8.25
N ARG A 139 -5.10 -13.83 8.21
CA ARG A 139 -4.53 -15.08 7.70
C ARG A 139 -4.13 -14.98 6.22
N ASN A 140 -4.93 -14.32 5.41
CA ASN A 140 -4.64 -14.13 3.99
C ASN A 140 -3.50 -13.11 3.79
N MET A 141 -3.54 -12.02 4.54
CA MET A 141 -2.61 -10.89 4.33
C MET A 141 -1.20 -11.14 4.83
N PHE A 142 -1.03 -11.90 5.93
CA PHE A 142 0.29 -12.11 6.52
C PHE A 142 0.81 -13.52 6.25
N LEU A 143 2.12 -13.69 6.41
CA LEU A 143 2.78 -14.97 6.24
C LEU A 143 2.43 -15.90 7.40
N ARG A 144 2.19 -17.15 7.09
CA ARG A 144 1.74 -18.15 8.04
C ARG A 144 2.93 -18.89 8.64
N PRO A 145 3.11 -18.86 9.98
CA PRO A 145 4.08 -19.70 10.65
C PRO A 145 3.73 -21.18 10.48
N THR A 146 4.74 -22.05 10.53
CA THR A 146 4.52 -23.49 10.60
C THR A 146 3.89 -23.89 11.94
N PRO A 147 3.30 -25.10 12.07
CA PRO A 147 2.77 -25.57 13.36
C PRO A 147 3.82 -25.58 14.48
N GLU A 148 5.06 -25.88 14.15
CA GLU A 148 6.19 -25.90 15.08
C GLU A 148 6.53 -24.48 15.56
N GLU A 149 6.60 -23.52 14.64
CA GLU A 149 6.82 -22.09 14.97
C GLU A 149 5.69 -21.53 15.83
N LEU A 150 4.43 -21.94 15.58
CA LEU A 150 3.27 -21.46 16.35
C LEU A 150 3.31 -21.88 17.83
N ALA A 151 3.86 -23.05 18.16
CA ALA A 151 3.88 -23.55 19.55
C ALA A 151 4.70 -22.64 20.48
N ASP A 152 5.78 -22.08 19.98
CA ASP A 152 6.71 -21.21 20.69
C ASP A 152 6.63 -19.75 20.24
N PHE A 153 5.54 -19.37 19.57
CA PHE A 153 5.42 -18.04 18.97
C PHE A 153 5.35 -16.95 20.05
N GLU A 154 6.28 -16.02 19.95
CA GLU A 154 6.32 -14.79 20.74
C GLU A 154 6.17 -13.58 19.78
N PRO A 155 5.09 -12.80 19.92
CA PRO A 155 4.87 -11.66 19.02
C PRO A 155 5.80 -10.50 19.36
N ASP A 156 6.43 -9.90 18.34
CA ASP A 156 7.13 -8.62 18.45
C ASP A 156 6.13 -7.46 18.61
N PHE A 157 4.96 -7.58 17.95
CA PHE A 157 3.86 -6.62 18.02
C PHE A 157 2.51 -7.32 18.08
N THR A 158 1.56 -6.65 18.73
CA THR A 158 0.15 -7.08 18.78
C THR A 158 -0.74 -6.04 18.11
N VAL A 159 -1.65 -6.49 17.26
CA VAL A 159 -2.76 -5.68 16.71
C VAL A 159 -4.05 -6.13 17.38
N LEU A 160 -4.64 -5.29 18.22
CA LEU A 160 -5.95 -5.50 18.85
C LEU A 160 -7.01 -4.75 18.03
N ASN A 161 -7.86 -5.48 17.31
CA ASN A 161 -8.91 -4.93 16.46
C ASN A 161 -10.29 -5.28 17.04
N LEU A 162 -10.96 -4.27 17.59
CA LEU A 162 -12.28 -4.35 18.20
C LEU A 162 -13.25 -3.37 17.51
N PRO A 163 -13.73 -3.68 16.29
CA PRO A 163 -14.53 -2.76 15.47
C PRO A 163 -15.86 -2.37 16.13
N GLY A 164 -16.41 -3.21 16.97
CA GLY A 164 -17.66 -2.92 17.69
C GLY A 164 -17.50 -1.98 18.88
N PHE A 165 -16.27 -1.68 19.34
CA PHE A 165 -16.02 -0.65 20.34
C PHE A 165 -15.87 0.71 19.64
N GLN A 166 -16.59 1.72 20.12
CA GLN A 166 -16.51 3.09 19.64
C GLN A 166 -15.80 3.98 20.66
N ALA A 167 -14.86 4.79 20.18
CA ALA A 167 -14.24 5.85 20.98
C ALA A 167 -15.21 7.01 21.21
N GLU A 168 -15.01 7.72 22.30
CA GLU A 168 -15.76 8.95 22.62
C GLU A 168 -14.81 10.15 22.50
N PRO A 169 -14.91 10.97 21.43
CA PRO A 169 -13.94 12.03 21.17
C PRO A 169 -13.69 12.97 22.35
N ALA A 170 -14.75 13.33 23.09
CA ALA A 170 -14.66 14.23 24.24
C ALA A 170 -13.88 13.61 25.41
N LEU A 171 -13.97 12.28 25.57
CA LEU A 171 -13.32 11.55 26.65
C LEU A 171 -11.91 11.08 26.25
N ASP A 172 -11.80 10.51 25.05
CA ASP A 172 -10.61 9.80 24.60
C ASP A 172 -9.61 10.71 23.84
N GLY A 173 -10.06 11.91 23.41
CA GLY A 173 -9.26 12.84 22.63
C GLY A 173 -9.01 12.37 21.18
N THR A 174 -9.89 11.52 20.67
CA THR A 174 -9.89 11.07 19.28
C THR A 174 -10.57 12.08 18.36
N ALA A 175 -10.41 11.95 17.05
CA ALA A 175 -11.06 12.85 16.09
C ALA A 175 -12.51 12.43 15.80
N SER A 176 -12.81 11.13 15.93
CA SER A 176 -14.14 10.54 15.73
C SER A 176 -14.33 9.35 16.69
N ASP A 177 -15.38 8.57 16.49
CA ASP A 177 -15.65 7.30 17.18
C ASP A 177 -14.72 6.14 16.71
N CYS A 178 -13.93 6.39 15.66
CA CYS A 178 -12.90 5.51 15.15
C CYS A 178 -11.53 5.93 15.70
N ALA A 179 -10.66 4.97 16.02
CA ALA A 179 -9.26 5.24 16.35
C ALA A 179 -8.34 4.09 15.95
N VAL A 180 -7.15 4.46 15.45
CA VAL A 180 -6.00 3.59 15.22
C VAL A 180 -4.85 4.13 16.05
N LEU A 181 -4.54 3.46 17.16
CA LEU A 181 -3.57 3.90 18.17
C LEU A 181 -2.30 3.06 18.06
N VAL A 182 -1.19 3.67 17.71
CA VAL A 182 0.11 2.98 17.59
C VAL A 182 0.96 3.32 18.80
N ASN A 183 1.30 2.30 19.61
CA ASN A 183 2.19 2.42 20.76
C ASN A 183 3.43 1.54 20.54
N PHE A 184 4.56 2.18 20.26
CA PHE A 184 5.82 1.49 20.00
C PHE A 184 6.46 0.94 21.28
N THR A 185 6.29 1.61 22.41
CA THR A 185 6.80 1.19 23.72
C THR A 185 6.10 -0.07 24.24
N ASP A 186 4.75 -0.07 24.20
CA ASP A 186 3.96 -1.25 24.59
C ASP A 186 3.93 -2.32 23.47
N ARG A 187 4.41 -2.01 22.25
CA ARG A 187 4.36 -2.85 21.05
C ARG A 187 2.93 -3.31 20.71
N VAL A 188 2.00 -2.37 20.76
CA VAL A 188 0.59 -2.61 20.51
C VAL A 188 0.04 -1.59 19.52
N VAL A 189 -0.75 -2.07 18.56
CA VAL A 189 -1.69 -1.24 17.81
C VAL A 189 -3.11 -1.61 18.27
N ALA A 190 -3.87 -0.60 18.70
CA ALA A 190 -5.27 -0.77 19.06
C ALA A 190 -6.16 -0.08 18.03
N ILE A 191 -7.09 -0.84 17.42
CA ILE A 191 -8.01 -0.37 16.37
C ILE A 191 -9.44 -0.54 16.89
N CYS A 192 -10.24 0.53 16.81
CA CYS A 192 -11.65 0.51 17.20
C CYS A 192 -12.50 1.40 16.28
N GLY A 193 -13.83 1.19 16.30
CA GLY A 193 -14.82 1.99 15.57
C GLY A 193 -14.83 1.82 14.05
N THR A 194 -13.95 1.01 13.49
CA THR A 194 -13.92 0.73 12.06
C THR A 194 -13.89 -0.77 11.77
N TRP A 195 -14.70 -1.18 10.79
CA TRP A 195 -14.73 -2.55 10.27
C TRP A 195 -13.85 -2.73 9.05
N TYR A 196 -13.27 -1.67 8.49
CA TYR A 196 -12.39 -1.74 7.32
C TYR A 196 -11.08 -2.45 7.68
N ALA A 197 -10.90 -3.68 7.18
CA ALA A 197 -9.77 -4.53 7.54
C ALA A 197 -8.40 -4.00 7.07
N GLY A 198 -8.40 -3.11 6.07
CA GLY A 198 -7.17 -2.47 5.61
C GLY A 198 -6.39 -1.69 6.68
N GLU A 199 -7.03 -1.31 7.80
CA GLU A 199 -6.32 -0.70 8.93
C GLU A 199 -5.40 -1.70 9.65
N ILE A 200 -5.77 -2.99 9.73
CA ILE A 200 -4.90 -4.05 10.28
C ILE A 200 -3.61 -4.14 9.46
N LYS A 201 -3.75 -4.28 8.12
CA LYS A 201 -2.64 -4.36 7.18
C LYS A 201 -1.73 -3.13 7.29
N LYS A 202 -2.30 -1.94 7.16
CA LYS A 202 -1.55 -0.69 7.10
C LYS A 202 -0.92 -0.28 8.44
N SER A 203 -1.47 -0.76 9.56
CA SER A 203 -0.83 -0.61 10.86
C SER A 203 0.47 -1.39 10.95
N VAL A 204 0.49 -2.64 10.47
CA VAL A 204 1.72 -3.46 10.43
C VAL A 204 2.74 -2.83 9.48
N PHE A 205 2.33 -2.34 8.32
CA PHE A 205 3.22 -1.59 7.43
C PHE A 205 3.80 -0.34 8.10
N THR A 206 3.00 0.40 8.86
CA THR A 206 3.47 1.55 9.65
C THR A 206 4.52 1.14 10.69
N ILE A 207 4.34 -0.01 11.37
CA ILE A 207 5.33 -0.56 12.30
C ILE A 207 6.65 -0.85 11.57
N LEU A 208 6.59 -1.52 10.42
CA LEU A 208 7.78 -1.84 9.63
C LEU A 208 8.50 -0.57 9.13
N ASN A 209 7.75 0.46 8.73
CA ASN A 209 8.30 1.75 8.34
C ASN A 209 9.04 2.48 9.49
N TYR A 210 8.69 2.19 10.74
CA TYR A 210 9.39 2.72 11.91
C TYR A 210 10.63 1.91 12.28
N LEU A 211 10.52 0.57 12.24
CA LEU A 211 11.56 -0.33 12.74
C LEU A 211 12.68 -0.59 11.73
N LEU A 212 12.35 -0.85 10.47
CA LEU A 212 13.30 -1.36 9.48
C LEU A 212 14.39 -0.36 9.07
N PRO A 213 14.16 0.96 9.01
CA PRO A 213 15.24 1.91 8.73
C PRO A 213 16.42 1.83 9.70
N THR A 214 16.17 1.48 10.96
CA THR A 214 17.24 1.30 11.98
C THR A 214 18.12 0.06 11.70
N LYS A 215 17.61 -0.87 10.87
CA LYS A 215 18.31 -2.08 10.42
C LYS A 215 18.86 -1.96 8.99
N ASN A 216 18.94 -0.74 8.45
CA ASN A 216 19.35 -0.46 7.07
C ASN A 216 18.50 -1.19 6.00
N VAL A 217 17.23 -1.46 6.30
CA VAL A 217 16.24 -1.98 5.35
C VAL A 217 15.30 -0.86 4.96
N LEU A 218 15.17 -0.58 3.66
CA LEU A 218 14.21 0.40 3.14
C LEU A 218 12.83 -0.23 2.99
N PRO A 219 11.85 0.14 3.83
CA PRO A 219 10.47 -0.26 3.62
C PRO A 219 9.83 0.60 2.53
N MET A 220 9.03 -0.02 1.66
CA MET A 220 8.50 0.62 0.46
C MET A 220 7.03 0.28 0.23
N HIS A 221 6.22 1.29 -0.05
CA HIS A 221 4.89 1.14 -0.62
C HIS A 221 5.03 0.99 -2.14
N ALA A 222 5.34 -0.22 -2.58
CA ALA A 222 5.68 -0.55 -3.94
C ALA A 222 5.33 -2.01 -4.24
N SER A 223 4.95 -2.33 -5.46
CA SER A 223 4.92 -3.71 -5.96
C SER A 223 6.28 -4.11 -6.51
N ALA A 224 6.54 -5.42 -6.63
CA ALA A 224 7.77 -5.94 -7.17
C ALA A 224 7.57 -7.23 -7.94
N ASN A 225 8.40 -7.43 -8.96
CA ASN A 225 8.48 -8.66 -9.73
C ASN A 225 9.93 -8.94 -10.17
N PHE A 226 10.17 -10.12 -10.68
CA PHE A 226 11.45 -10.46 -11.30
C PHE A 226 11.26 -11.27 -12.58
N GLY A 227 12.14 -11.05 -13.53
CA GLY A 227 12.13 -11.73 -14.81
C GLY A 227 12.80 -13.11 -14.76
N PRO A 228 12.76 -13.88 -15.89
CA PRO A 228 13.37 -15.21 -15.96
C PRO A 228 14.89 -15.24 -15.76
N LYS A 229 15.55 -14.10 -15.93
CA LYS A 229 16.99 -13.94 -15.71
C LYS A 229 17.34 -13.55 -14.27
N GLY A 230 16.35 -13.42 -13.40
CA GLY A 230 16.51 -12.92 -12.04
C GLY A 230 16.56 -11.39 -11.94
N ASP A 231 16.31 -10.67 -13.03
CA ASP A 231 16.27 -9.21 -13.09
C ASP A 231 15.06 -8.68 -12.31
N VAL A 232 15.34 -8.03 -11.19
CA VAL A 232 14.33 -7.56 -10.23
C VAL A 232 13.90 -6.14 -10.54
N ALA A 233 12.59 -5.89 -10.49
CA ALA A 233 11.99 -4.56 -10.68
C ALA A 233 11.06 -4.19 -9.54
N ILE A 234 11.16 -2.92 -9.09
CA ILE A 234 10.27 -2.28 -8.11
C ILE A 234 9.40 -1.27 -8.83
N PHE A 235 8.11 -1.23 -8.46
CA PHE A 235 7.13 -0.30 -9.01
C PHE A 235 6.54 0.55 -7.89
N PHE A 236 6.96 1.81 -7.80
CA PHE A 236 6.29 2.80 -6.97
C PHE A 236 5.11 3.42 -7.69
N GLY A 237 4.09 3.80 -6.95
CA GLY A 237 2.94 4.51 -7.51
C GLY A 237 1.76 4.53 -6.54
N LEU A 238 0.95 5.56 -6.66
CA LEU A 238 -0.29 5.72 -5.91
C LEU A 238 -1.44 4.91 -6.55
N SER A 239 -2.57 4.85 -5.86
CA SER A 239 -3.78 4.22 -6.41
C SER A 239 -4.16 4.84 -7.77
N GLY A 240 -4.50 4.02 -8.75
CA GLY A 240 -4.89 4.46 -10.10
C GLY A 240 -3.75 4.76 -11.06
N THR A 241 -2.47 4.65 -10.65
CA THR A 241 -1.31 4.81 -11.54
C THR A 241 -0.98 3.54 -12.35
N GLY A 242 -1.62 2.41 -12.06
CA GLY A 242 -1.40 1.14 -12.75
C GLY A 242 -0.34 0.24 -12.09
N LYS A 243 0.04 0.48 -10.82
CA LYS A 243 1.05 -0.30 -10.10
C LYS A 243 0.81 -1.81 -10.20
N THR A 244 -0.35 -2.29 -9.77
CA THR A 244 -0.71 -3.72 -9.81
C THR A 244 -0.74 -4.27 -11.23
N THR A 245 -1.39 -3.57 -12.17
CA THR A 245 -1.54 -4.00 -13.57
C THR A 245 -0.21 -4.10 -14.33
N LEU A 246 0.77 -3.22 -13.99
CA LEU A 246 2.07 -3.21 -14.67
C LEU A 246 3.08 -4.15 -14.00
N SER A 247 2.97 -4.41 -12.71
CA SER A 247 3.82 -5.38 -12.02
C SER A 247 3.38 -6.83 -12.24
N ALA A 248 2.10 -7.07 -12.57
CA ALA A 248 1.55 -8.39 -12.89
C ALA A 248 1.73 -8.76 -14.38
N ASP A 249 2.94 -8.62 -14.93
CA ASP A 249 3.25 -9.09 -16.30
C ASP A 249 3.34 -10.63 -16.29
N PRO A 250 2.58 -11.35 -17.16
CA PRO A 250 2.63 -12.82 -17.21
C PRO A 250 4.01 -13.42 -17.52
N ALA A 251 4.91 -12.63 -18.13
CA ALA A 251 6.29 -13.05 -18.41
C ALA A 251 7.25 -12.89 -17.21
N ARG A 252 6.77 -12.38 -16.08
CA ARG A 252 7.57 -12.10 -14.89
C ARG A 252 6.89 -12.69 -13.64
N THR A 253 7.67 -13.10 -12.68
CA THR A 253 7.16 -13.64 -11.41
C THR A 253 6.83 -12.49 -10.45
N LEU A 254 5.59 -12.43 -9.99
CA LEU A 254 5.16 -11.45 -8.98
C LEU A 254 5.78 -11.77 -7.62
N LEU A 255 6.54 -10.84 -7.04
CA LEU A 255 7.03 -10.96 -5.66
C LEU A 255 5.95 -10.55 -4.65
N GLY A 256 5.26 -9.45 -4.95
CA GLY A 256 4.13 -8.92 -4.19
C GLY A 256 3.57 -7.66 -4.86
N ASP A 257 2.34 -7.28 -4.50
CA ASP A 257 1.61 -6.23 -5.19
C ASP A 257 1.64 -4.85 -4.50
N ASP A 258 2.12 -4.76 -3.22
CA ASP A 258 1.92 -3.51 -2.47
C ASP A 258 3.05 -3.11 -1.51
N GLU A 259 3.66 -4.02 -0.71
CA GLU A 259 4.56 -3.65 0.38
C GLU A 259 5.81 -4.54 0.43
N HIS A 260 7.00 -3.91 0.35
CA HIS A 260 8.28 -4.63 0.31
C HIS A 260 9.34 -3.99 1.18
N GLY A 261 10.32 -4.81 1.59
CA GLY A 261 11.56 -4.39 2.21
C GLY A 261 12.76 -4.60 1.30
N TRP A 262 13.59 -3.58 1.15
CA TRP A 262 14.85 -3.66 0.43
C TRP A 262 16.02 -3.69 1.41
N GLY A 263 16.53 -4.88 1.66
CA GLY A 263 17.69 -5.16 2.52
C GLY A 263 19.03 -4.83 1.85
N GLU A 264 20.09 -5.41 2.34
CA GLU A 264 21.41 -5.28 1.73
C GLU A 264 21.53 -6.16 0.48
N ASP A 265 21.15 -7.43 0.60
CA ASP A 265 21.31 -8.44 -0.44
C ASP A 265 19.98 -9.00 -0.94
N SER A 266 18.85 -8.54 -0.41
CA SER A 266 17.53 -9.07 -0.72
C SER A 266 16.47 -7.98 -0.90
N LEU A 267 15.51 -8.28 -1.77
CA LEU A 267 14.21 -7.66 -1.81
C LEU A 267 13.18 -8.69 -1.35
N PHE A 268 12.30 -8.34 -0.42
CA PHE A 268 11.33 -9.28 0.14
C PHE A 268 9.95 -8.65 0.36
N ASN A 269 8.94 -9.46 0.15
CA ASN A 269 7.55 -9.09 0.40
C ASN A 269 7.26 -9.05 1.91
N PHE A 270 6.47 -8.08 2.37
CA PHE A 270 5.99 -8.05 3.76
C PHE A 270 4.79 -8.93 3.97
N GLU A 271 4.10 -9.30 2.92
CA GLU A 271 2.77 -9.88 2.95
C GLU A 271 2.74 -11.31 2.40
N GLY A 272 1.74 -12.08 2.83
CA GLY A 272 1.43 -13.40 2.31
C GLY A 272 0.21 -13.42 1.38
N GLY A 273 -0.34 -12.26 1.03
CA GLY A 273 -1.52 -12.12 0.20
C GLY A 273 -1.66 -10.77 -0.45
N CYS A 274 -2.75 -10.58 -1.18
CA CYS A 274 -3.10 -9.35 -1.89
C CYS A 274 -4.41 -8.76 -1.36
N TYR A 275 -4.52 -7.42 -1.49
CA TYR A 275 -5.73 -6.68 -1.11
C TYR A 275 -6.14 -5.73 -2.24
N ALA A 276 -6.72 -6.33 -3.29
CA ALA A 276 -7.02 -5.66 -4.54
C ALA A 276 -8.34 -4.86 -4.49
N LYS A 277 -8.38 -3.73 -5.21
CA LYS A 277 -9.63 -3.02 -5.51
C LYS A 277 -10.34 -3.75 -6.65
N VAL A 278 -11.64 -4.05 -6.48
CA VAL A 278 -12.37 -4.91 -7.43
C VAL A 278 -13.62 -4.26 -8.03
N ILE A 279 -13.87 -2.96 -7.75
CA ILE A 279 -14.91 -2.23 -8.48
C ILE A 279 -14.55 -2.13 -9.96
N LYS A 280 -15.49 -2.47 -10.84
CA LYS A 280 -15.31 -2.47 -12.31
C LYS A 280 -14.13 -3.33 -12.78
N LEU A 281 -13.84 -4.41 -12.06
CA LEU A 281 -12.77 -5.33 -12.41
C LEU A 281 -13.12 -6.08 -13.68
N SER A 282 -12.30 -5.93 -14.73
CA SER A 282 -12.53 -6.62 -16.01
C SER A 282 -11.92 -8.02 -15.99
N ARG A 283 -12.74 -9.02 -16.35
CA ARG A 283 -12.29 -10.40 -16.52
C ARG A 283 -11.26 -10.54 -17.64
N GLU A 284 -11.36 -9.72 -18.69
CA GLU A 284 -10.46 -9.74 -19.84
C GLU A 284 -9.13 -9.04 -19.55
N ALA A 285 -9.17 -7.95 -18.79
CA ALA A 285 -7.98 -7.15 -18.51
C ALA A 285 -7.14 -7.71 -17.35
N GLU A 286 -7.79 -8.31 -16.35
CA GLU A 286 -7.16 -8.81 -15.11
C GLU A 286 -7.76 -10.18 -14.70
N PRO A 287 -7.64 -11.21 -15.57
CA PRO A 287 -8.32 -12.49 -15.38
C PRO A 287 -7.91 -13.23 -14.11
N GLU A 288 -6.64 -13.12 -13.69
CA GLU A 288 -6.13 -13.78 -12.48
C GLU A 288 -6.74 -13.17 -11.22
N ILE A 289 -6.82 -11.84 -11.13
CA ILE A 289 -7.45 -11.15 -9.99
C ILE A 289 -8.96 -11.43 -9.99
N TYR A 290 -9.60 -11.42 -11.18
CA TYR A 290 -11.02 -11.72 -11.28
C TYR A 290 -11.32 -13.13 -10.76
N ALA A 291 -10.54 -14.12 -11.14
CA ALA A 291 -10.72 -15.50 -10.69
C ALA A 291 -10.66 -15.65 -9.15
N THR A 292 -9.90 -14.79 -8.47
CA THR A 292 -9.84 -14.82 -6.99
C THR A 292 -11.15 -14.41 -6.34
N THR A 293 -11.96 -13.57 -6.99
CA THR A 293 -13.26 -13.11 -6.44
C THR A 293 -14.29 -14.24 -6.35
N GLU A 294 -14.13 -15.29 -7.15
CA GLU A 294 -15.00 -16.45 -7.21
C GLU A 294 -14.40 -17.68 -6.47
N ARG A 295 -13.43 -17.46 -5.55
CA ARG A 295 -12.69 -18.57 -4.92
C ARG A 295 -12.89 -18.62 -3.40
N PHE A 296 -13.12 -19.86 -2.89
CA PHE A 296 -13.15 -20.13 -1.45
C PHE A 296 -11.84 -19.71 -0.77
N GLY A 297 -11.94 -19.03 0.35
CA GLY A 297 -10.80 -18.43 1.06
C GLY A 297 -10.64 -16.93 0.84
N THR A 298 -11.22 -16.38 -0.22
CA THR A 298 -11.24 -14.93 -0.46
C THR A 298 -12.25 -14.24 0.45
N VAL A 299 -11.88 -13.05 0.98
CA VAL A 299 -12.79 -12.11 1.65
C VAL A 299 -13.07 -10.95 0.71
N LEU A 300 -14.35 -10.69 0.45
CA LEU A 300 -14.83 -9.57 -0.37
C LEU A 300 -15.47 -8.51 0.52
N GLU A 301 -14.88 -7.32 0.60
CA GLU A 301 -15.44 -6.21 1.35
C GLU A 301 -16.32 -5.33 0.46
N ASN A 302 -17.57 -5.15 0.89
CA ASN A 302 -18.55 -4.25 0.29
C ASN A 302 -18.94 -4.56 -1.16
N VAL A 303 -18.59 -5.72 -1.68
CA VAL A 303 -19.05 -6.18 -2.99
C VAL A 303 -20.54 -6.50 -2.92
N VAL A 304 -21.29 -6.07 -3.94
CA VAL A 304 -22.70 -6.40 -4.06
C VAL A 304 -22.85 -7.82 -4.61
N HIS A 305 -23.79 -8.57 -4.07
CA HIS A 305 -24.14 -9.89 -4.58
C HIS A 305 -25.64 -10.11 -4.50
N ASP A 306 -26.16 -10.93 -5.38
CA ASP A 306 -27.55 -11.36 -5.35
C ASP A 306 -27.77 -12.36 -4.20
N PRO A 307 -28.69 -12.10 -3.25
CA PRO A 307 -28.86 -12.97 -2.09
C PRO A 307 -29.46 -14.35 -2.41
N SER A 308 -30.07 -14.55 -3.58
CA SER A 308 -30.68 -15.81 -3.97
C SER A 308 -29.73 -16.74 -4.73
N SER A 309 -28.90 -16.17 -5.62
CA SER A 309 -27.94 -16.91 -6.44
C SER A 309 -26.51 -16.85 -5.93
N GLY A 310 -26.19 -15.86 -5.07
CA GLY A 310 -24.83 -15.58 -4.65
C GLY A 310 -23.96 -14.93 -5.74
N ALA A 311 -24.55 -14.56 -6.90
CA ALA A 311 -23.83 -13.96 -8.00
C ALA A 311 -23.27 -12.58 -7.61
N LEU A 312 -21.98 -12.33 -7.89
CA LEU A 312 -21.32 -11.06 -7.60
C LEU A 312 -21.65 -10.01 -8.66
N ASP A 313 -21.84 -8.77 -8.24
CA ASP A 313 -21.90 -7.60 -9.10
C ASP A 313 -20.72 -6.68 -8.76
N LEU A 314 -19.65 -6.78 -9.55
CA LEU A 314 -18.43 -5.97 -9.36
C LEU A 314 -18.57 -4.56 -9.94
N ASP A 315 -19.61 -4.28 -10.71
CA ASP A 315 -19.85 -2.95 -11.28
C ASP A 315 -20.69 -2.06 -10.35
N ASP A 316 -21.38 -2.65 -9.38
CA ASP A 316 -22.26 -1.96 -8.47
C ASP A 316 -21.50 -1.34 -7.29
N GLY A 317 -21.33 -0.01 -7.34
CA GLY A 317 -20.71 0.78 -6.29
C GLY A 317 -21.66 1.33 -5.23
N ARG A 318 -22.90 0.79 -5.08
CA ARG A 318 -23.92 1.35 -4.14
C ARG A 318 -23.46 1.43 -2.68
N HIS A 319 -22.53 0.57 -2.27
CA HIS A 319 -21.95 0.63 -0.91
C HIS A 319 -20.71 1.50 -0.87
N THR A 320 -19.86 1.40 -1.89
CA THR A 320 -18.65 2.19 -2.07
C THR A 320 -17.98 1.84 -3.40
N GLU A 321 -17.25 2.78 -3.98
CA GLU A 321 -16.32 2.50 -5.08
C GLU A 321 -15.00 1.86 -4.60
N ASN A 322 -14.82 1.67 -3.30
CA ASN A 322 -13.64 1.05 -2.69
C ASN A 322 -13.91 -0.42 -2.29
N THR A 323 -14.59 -1.17 -3.15
CA THR A 323 -14.76 -2.61 -2.95
C THR A 323 -13.41 -3.33 -3.01
N ARG A 324 -13.20 -4.32 -2.13
CA ARG A 324 -11.91 -4.99 -1.99
C ARG A 324 -12.05 -6.51 -2.01
N ALA A 325 -11.04 -7.19 -2.56
CA ALA A 325 -10.82 -8.61 -2.40
C ALA A 325 -9.50 -8.85 -1.67
N CYS A 326 -9.55 -9.61 -0.58
CA CYS A 326 -8.39 -10.09 0.15
C CYS A 326 -8.23 -11.58 -0.08
N TYR A 327 -7.10 -12.01 -0.62
CA TYR A 327 -6.80 -13.39 -0.96
C TYR A 327 -5.32 -13.72 -0.76
N PRO A 328 -4.97 -15.00 -0.52
CA PRO A 328 -3.57 -15.43 -0.41
C PRO A 328 -2.82 -15.22 -1.73
N LEU A 329 -1.53 -14.92 -1.65
CA LEU A 329 -0.68 -14.67 -2.83
C LEU A 329 -0.59 -15.87 -3.76
N ASP A 330 -0.65 -17.10 -3.22
CA ASP A 330 -0.65 -18.36 -3.97
C ASP A 330 -1.92 -18.59 -4.83
N PHE A 331 -2.90 -17.68 -4.77
CA PHE A 331 -4.01 -17.66 -5.72
C PHE A 331 -3.61 -17.09 -7.09
N ILE A 332 -2.52 -16.36 -7.17
CA ILE A 332 -1.94 -15.83 -8.40
C ILE A 332 -0.92 -16.85 -8.96
N PRO A 333 -1.14 -17.41 -10.17
CA PRO A 333 -0.38 -18.55 -10.67
C PRO A 333 1.13 -18.35 -10.76
N ASN A 334 1.59 -17.15 -11.11
CA ASN A 334 3.01 -16.83 -11.27
C ASN A 334 3.58 -15.96 -10.13
N ALA A 335 3.01 -16.10 -8.92
CA ALA A 335 3.56 -15.45 -7.73
C ALA A 335 4.73 -16.25 -7.13
N SER A 336 5.66 -15.53 -6.50
CA SER A 336 6.82 -16.12 -5.81
C SER A 336 6.37 -16.91 -4.58
N ALA A 337 6.74 -18.18 -4.49
CA ALA A 337 6.47 -18.99 -3.31
C ALA A 337 7.33 -18.61 -2.10
N SER A 338 8.54 -18.08 -2.31
CA SER A 338 9.45 -17.66 -1.22
C SER A 338 9.17 -16.26 -0.69
N GLY A 339 8.62 -15.38 -1.52
CA GLY A 339 8.48 -13.96 -1.21
C GLY A 339 9.81 -13.21 -1.09
N ILE A 340 10.93 -13.81 -1.48
CA ILE A 340 12.28 -13.21 -1.43
C ILE A 340 12.95 -13.35 -2.80
N THR A 341 13.72 -12.33 -3.17
CA THR A 341 14.56 -12.33 -4.38
C THR A 341 15.84 -11.55 -4.13
N GLY A 342 16.72 -11.49 -5.12
CA GLY A 342 17.93 -10.66 -5.10
C GLY A 342 17.61 -9.16 -5.08
N THR A 343 18.65 -8.36 -5.21
CA THR A 343 18.54 -6.89 -5.20
C THR A 343 17.94 -6.36 -6.50
N PRO A 344 17.21 -5.21 -6.47
CA PRO A 344 16.60 -4.64 -7.65
C PRO A 344 17.64 -4.10 -8.65
N GLU A 345 17.35 -4.29 -9.94
CA GLU A 345 18.10 -3.69 -11.05
C GLU A 345 17.40 -2.46 -11.61
N ASN A 346 16.07 -2.42 -11.51
CA ASN A 346 15.26 -1.36 -12.05
C ASN A 346 14.21 -0.87 -11.03
N ILE A 347 13.98 0.44 -11.04
CA ILE A 347 12.89 1.10 -10.34
C ILE A 347 12.02 1.80 -11.38
N ILE A 348 10.72 1.56 -11.32
CA ILE A 348 9.69 2.23 -12.10
C ILE A 348 8.87 3.10 -11.15
N MET A 349 8.96 4.41 -11.29
CA MET A 349 8.11 5.37 -10.57
C MET A 349 6.93 5.73 -11.44
N LEU A 350 5.74 5.28 -11.06
CA LEU A 350 4.50 5.51 -11.80
C LEU A 350 3.83 6.80 -11.34
N THR A 351 3.44 7.60 -12.31
CA THR A 351 2.57 8.76 -12.11
C THR A 351 1.40 8.71 -13.09
N ALA A 352 0.30 9.39 -12.78
CA ALA A 352 -0.81 9.60 -13.70
C ALA A 352 -1.07 11.10 -13.78
N ASP A 353 -0.38 11.76 -14.71
CA ASP A 353 -0.52 13.18 -14.94
C ASP A 353 -1.82 13.49 -15.71
N ALA A 354 -2.78 14.16 -15.06
CA ALA A 354 -4.04 14.56 -15.67
C ALA A 354 -3.96 15.87 -16.44
N PHE A 355 -2.80 16.52 -16.44
CA PHE A 355 -2.58 17.76 -17.19
C PHE A 355 -2.00 17.50 -18.57
N GLY A 356 -1.51 16.28 -18.84
CA GLY A 356 -1.04 15.82 -20.14
C GLY A 356 0.30 16.43 -20.57
N VAL A 357 1.14 16.82 -19.63
CA VAL A 357 2.39 17.55 -19.89
C VAL A 357 3.66 16.78 -19.53
N LEU A 358 3.58 15.79 -18.61
CA LEU A 358 4.74 14.98 -18.27
C LEU A 358 5.08 13.99 -19.40
N PRO A 359 6.38 13.81 -19.72
CA PRO A 359 6.80 12.78 -20.65
C PRO A 359 6.31 11.38 -20.25
N PRO A 360 5.97 10.52 -21.23
CA PRO A 360 5.43 9.19 -20.95
C PRO A 360 6.45 8.25 -20.29
N ILE A 361 7.74 8.44 -20.59
CA ILE A 361 8.85 7.78 -19.92
C ILE A 361 10.07 8.68 -19.88
N SER A 362 10.78 8.66 -18.75
CA SER A 362 12.04 9.40 -18.57
C SER A 362 13.01 8.62 -17.69
N ARG A 363 14.29 8.69 -17.98
CA ARG A 363 15.34 8.18 -17.12
C ARG A 363 15.64 9.20 -16.01
N LEU A 364 15.75 8.73 -14.77
CA LEU A 364 16.09 9.56 -13.62
C LEU A 364 17.53 9.30 -13.16
N SER A 365 18.25 10.37 -12.79
CA SER A 365 19.46 10.24 -11.98
C SER A 365 19.08 9.82 -10.54
N PRO A 366 20.03 9.34 -9.71
CA PRO A 366 19.73 9.05 -8.31
C PRO A 366 19.13 10.24 -7.56
N GLU A 367 19.59 11.45 -7.81
CA GLU A 367 19.10 12.68 -7.19
C GLU A 367 17.67 13.03 -7.68
N GLN A 368 17.41 12.87 -8.98
CA GLN A 368 16.04 13.01 -9.52
C GLN A 368 15.10 11.94 -8.96
N ALA A 369 15.58 10.71 -8.79
CA ALA A 369 14.80 9.64 -8.17
C ALA A 369 14.42 9.99 -6.72
N MET A 370 15.36 10.48 -5.91
CA MET A 370 15.10 10.96 -4.56
C MET A 370 14.08 12.11 -4.55
N TYR A 371 14.23 13.07 -5.47
CA TYR A 371 13.29 14.19 -5.63
C TYR A 371 11.87 13.72 -5.97
N HIS A 372 11.72 12.84 -6.96
CA HIS A 372 10.40 12.30 -7.35
C HIS A 372 9.80 11.39 -6.28
N PHE A 373 10.63 10.66 -5.55
CA PHE A 373 10.20 9.87 -4.40
C PHE A 373 9.66 10.74 -3.26
N LEU A 374 10.34 11.85 -2.93
CA LEU A 374 9.84 12.85 -1.98
C LEU A 374 8.56 13.51 -2.46
N SER A 375 8.44 13.77 -3.75
CA SER A 375 7.23 14.39 -4.32
C SER A 375 6.04 13.43 -4.32
N GLY A 376 6.22 12.17 -4.76
CA GLY A 376 5.15 11.19 -4.87
C GLY A 376 3.96 11.72 -5.68
N TYR A 377 4.25 12.32 -6.84
CA TYR A 377 3.25 13.01 -7.65
C TYR A 377 2.31 12.06 -8.38
N THR A 378 1.03 12.42 -8.38
CA THR A 378 -0.01 11.91 -9.29
C THR A 378 -1.12 12.94 -9.41
N SER A 379 -2.14 12.65 -10.23
CA SER A 379 -3.35 13.47 -10.27
C SER A 379 -4.57 12.66 -9.85
N ARG A 380 -5.48 13.29 -9.12
CA ARG A 380 -6.84 12.82 -8.89
C ARG A 380 -7.73 13.41 -9.96
N VAL A 381 -8.63 12.61 -10.50
CA VAL A 381 -9.58 13.04 -11.53
C VAL A 381 -11.01 12.73 -11.12
N ALA A 382 -11.97 13.43 -11.71
CA ALA A 382 -13.39 13.22 -11.47
C ALA A 382 -13.78 11.75 -11.65
N GLY A 383 -14.62 11.23 -10.75
CA GLY A 383 -15.08 9.83 -10.76
C GLY A 383 -14.10 8.81 -10.18
N THR A 384 -12.90 9.22 -9.74
CA THR A 384 -11.94 8.30 -9.08
C THR A 384 -12.00 8.36 -7.55
N GLU A 385 -12.44 9.50 -7.00
CA GLU A 385 -12.66 9.70 -5.56
C GLU A 385 -13.88 10.59 -5.32
N LYS A 386 -14.59 10.36 -4.22
CA LYS A 386 -15.77 11.14 -3.85
C LYS A 386 -15.42 12.62 -3.66
N GLY A 387 -16.13 13.51 -4.35
CA GLY A 387 -15.98 14.97 -4.23
C GLY A 387 -14.93 15.60 -5.15
N VAL A 388 -14.25 14.83 -6.01
CA VAL A 388 -13.34 15.36 -7.03
C VAL A 388 -14.14 15.64 -8.31
N THR A 389 -14.26 16.91 -8.69
CA THR A 389 -14.97 17.38 -9.88
C THR A 389 -14.02 17.79 -11.01
N GLU A 390 -12.80 18.19 -10.67
CA GLU A 390 -11.75 18.63 -11.61
C GLU A 390 -10.42 17.94 -11.28
N PRO A 391 -9.50 17.82 -12.25
CA PRO A 391 -8.17 17.26 -12.01
C PRO A 391 -7.40 18.04 -10.95
N GLN A 392 -6.87 17.34 -9.97
CA GLN A 392 -6.08 17.92 -8.89
C GLN A 392 -4.71 17.23 -8.81
N ALA A 393 -3.65 18.03 -8.88
CA ALA A 393 -2.32 17.54 -8.54
C ALA A 393 -2.27 17.08 -7.09
N THR A 394 -1.77 15.89 -6.86
CA THR A 394 -1.66 15.29 -5.53
C THR A 394 -0.22 14.85 -5.31
N PHE A 395 0.30 15.19 -4.14
CA PHE A 395 1.63 14.79 -3.69
C PHE A 395 1.49 13.92 -2.45
N SER A 396 2.01 12.70 -2.52
CA SER A 396 2.04 11.77 -1.40
C SER A 396 3.47 11.27 -1.22
N THR A 397 4.17 11.92 -0.34
CA THR A 397 5.60 11.70 -0.08
C THR A 397 5.93 10.23 0.09
N CYS A 398 7.00 9.77 -0.54
CA CYS A 398 7.44 8.38 -0.59
C CYS A 398 6.36 7.42 -1.15
N PHE A 399 5.40 7.93 -1.92
CA PHE A 399 4.21 7.19 -2.39
C PHE A 399 3.40 6.54 -1.26
N GLY A 400 3.61 6.95 0.00
CA GLY A 400 3.03 6.31 1.17
C GLY A 400 2.94 7.22 2.40
N ALA A 401 2.81 8.52 2.24
CA ALA A 401 2.82 9.51 3.33
C ALA A 401 2.02 9.09 4.59
N PRO A 402 0.79 8.54 4.50
CA PRO A 402 0.04 8.14 5.68
C PRO A 402 0.67 7.03 6.51
N PHE A 403 1.69 6.33 6.00
CA PHE A 403 2.31 5.17 6.63
C PHE A 403 3.74 5.41 7.10
N MET A 404 4.27 6.62 6.87
CA MET A 404 5.66 6.97 7.13
C MET A 404 5.78 7.70 8.49
N PRO A 405 6.22 7.01 9.58
CA PRO A 405 6.36 7.67 10.88
C PRO A 405 7.58 8.60 10.95
N LEU A 406 8.68 8.24 10.28
CA LEU A 406 9.91 9.04 10.30
C LEU A 406 9.85 10.15 9.25
N HIS A 407 10.73 11.14 9.38
CA HIS A 407 10.83 12.21 8.38
C HIS A 407 11.11 11.63 6.98
N PRO A 408 10.39 12.06 5.93
CA PRO A 408 10.46 11.48 4.59
C PRO A 408 11.87 11.41 3.99
N THR A 409 12.72 12.37 4.34
CA THR A 409 14.12 12.40 3.86
C THR A 409 14.95 11.24 4.36
N VAL A 410 14.59 10.57 5.46
CA VAL A 410 15.24 9.34 5.92
C VAL A 410 15.10 8.25 4.85
N TYR A 411 13.88 8.03 4.38
CA TYR A 411 13.59 7.01 3.36
C TYR A 411 14.18 7.39 1.99
N ALA A 412 14.10 8.66 1.60
CA ALA A 412 14.66 9.14 0.34
C ALA A 412 16.19 9.00 0.31
N LYS A 413 16.87 9.30 1.42
CA LYS A 413 18.32 9.09 1.56
C LYS A 413 18.68 7.62 1.42
N MET A 414 17.97 6.73 2.11
CA MET A 414 18.17 5.29 2.00
C MET A 414 17.97 4.80 0.55
N LEU A 415 16.95 5.29 -0.14
CA LEU A 415 16.72 4.98 -1.56
C LEU A 415 17.93 5.38 -2.42
N GLY A 416 18.39 6.63 -2.30
CA GLY A 416 19.53 7.14 -3.05
C GLY A 416 20.83 6.35 -2.77
N GLU A 417 21.12 6.03 -1.51
CA GLU A 417 22.29 5.25 -1.12
C GLU A 417 22.27 3.82 -1.69
N LYS A 418 21.11 3.15 -1.62
CA LYS A 418 20.93 1.79 -2.19
C LYS A 418 21.03 1.80 -3.71
N MET A 419 20.40 2.77 -4.38
CA MET A 419 20.51 2.94 -5.83
C MET A 419 21.96 3.15 -6.28
N ALA A 420 22.70 4.03 -5.59
CA ALA A 420 24.10 4.31 -5.92
C ALA A 420 25.01 3.07 -5.71
N ARG A 421 24.81 2.35 -4.60
CA ARG A 421 25.61 1.16 -4.28
C ARG A 421 25.43 0.03 -5.29
N GLN A 422 24.19 -0.18 -5.76
CA GLN A 422 23.83 -1.31 -6.61
C GLN A 422 23.67 -0.92 -8.08
N ASN A 423 23.96 0.34 -8.44
CA ASN A 423 23.82 0.89 -9.80
C ASN A 423 22.42 0.66 -10.40
N VAL A 424 21.39 0.86 -9.59
CA VAL A 424 19.99 0.65 -9.98
C VAL A 424 19.53 1.72 -10.95
N LYS A 425 18.90 1.33 -12.05
CA LYS A 425 18.31 2.24 -13.03
C LYS A 425 16.93 2.68 -12.54
N CYS A 426 16.63 3.96 -12.68
CA CYS A 426 15.31 4.50 -12.30
C CYS A 426 14.64 5.18 -13.48
N TRP A 427 13.34 4.91 -13.63
CA TRP A 427 12.49 5.42 -14.69
C TRP A 427 11.23 6.04 -14.10
N LEU A 428 10.89 7.26 -14.53
CA LEU A 428 9.57 7.84 -14.31
C LEU A 428 8.68 7.47 -15.49
N VAL A 429 7.53 6.84 -15.23
CA VAL A 429 6.57 6.42 -16.24
C VAL A 429 5.23 7.09 -15.97
N ASN A 430 4.77 7.89 -16.93
CA ASN A 430 3.49 8.56 -16.87
C ASN A 430 2.41 7.71 -17.55
N THR A 431 1.41 7.31 -16.80
CA THR A 431 0.23 6.56 -17.24
C THR A 431 -1.01 7.44 -17.38
N GLY A 432 -0.84 8.75 -17.30
CA GLY A 432 -1.89 9.76 -17.33
C GLY A 432 -2.38 10.10 -18.74
N TRP A 433 -2.51 11.38 -19.05
CA TRP A 433 -3.08 11.87 -20.29
C TRP A 433 -2.01 12.32 -21.29
N SER A 434 -2.39 12.37 -22.55
CA SER A 434 -1.59 12.82 -23.69
C SER A 434 -2.46 13.59 -24.67
N GLY A 435 -1.89 14.56 -25.40
CA GLY A 435 -2.61 15.38 -26.38
C GLY A 435 -3.53 16.44 -25.78
N GLY A 436 -3.47 16.66 -24.48
CA GLY A 436 -4.28 17.56 -23.67
C GLY A 436 -4.45 17.03 -22.26
N GLY A 437 -4.99 17.85 -21.36
CA GLY A 437 -5.37 17.41 -20.02
C GLY A 437 -6.65 16.56 -20.02
N PHE A 438 -7.06 16.12 -18.82
CA PHE A 438 -8.32 15.41 -18.60
C PHE A 438 -9.51 16.16 -19.23
N GLY A 439 -10.35 15.44 -19.98
CA GLY A 439 -11.50 16.01 -20.70
C GLY A 439 -11.17 16.56 -22.10
N VAL A 440 -9.89 16.69 -22.47
CA VAL A 440 -9.43 17.16 -23.79
C VAL A 440 -8.54 16.13 -24.46
N GLY A 441 -7.52 15.66 -23.75
CA GLY A 441 -6.62 14.60 -24.22
C GLY A 441 -7.16 13.20 -23.92
N GLU A 442 -6.41 12.20 -24.34
CA GLU A 442 -6.72 10.80 -24.11
C GLU A 442 -5.78 10.20 -23.07
N ARG A 443 -6.26 9.23 -22.28
CA ARG A 443 -5.39 8.51 -21.38
C ARG A 443 -4.36 7.68 -22.16
N MET A 444 -3.12 7.66 -21.67
CA MET A 444 -2.02 6.89 -22.25
C MET A 444 -2.44 5.43 -22.45
N SER A 445 -2.24 4.93 -23.68
CA SER A 445 -2.55 3.55 -24.02
C SER A 445 -1.76 2.58 -23.13
N ILE A 446 -2.43 1.62 -22.51
CA ILE A 446 -1.78 0.57 -21.71
C ILE A 446 -0.79 -0.25 -22.55
N ARG A 447 -1.03 -0.40 -23.86
CA ARG A 447 -0.11 -1.05 -24.79
C ARG A 447 1.22 -0.29 -24.87
N HIS A 448 1.17 1.04 -25.06
CA HIS A 448 2.38 1.86 -25.08
C HIS A 448 3.09 1.86 -23.73
N THR A 449 2.35 1.97 -22.64
CA THR A 449 2.92 1.90 -21.28
C THR A 449 3.65 0.58 -21.04
N ARG A 450 3.04 -0.56 -21.38
CA ARG A 450 3.70 -1.88 -21.26
C ARG A 450 4.92 -1.99 -22.17
N ALA A 451 4.89 -1.45 -23.37
CA ALA A 451 6.06 -1.43 -24.28
C ALA A 451 7.22 -0.63 -23.68
N MET A 452 6.94 0.56 -23.14
CA MET A 452 7.94 1.40 -22.48
C MET A 452 8.54 0.74 -21.24
N VAL A 453 7.71 0.14 -20.38
CA VAL A 453 8.16 -0.58 -19.18
C VAL A 453 9.04 -1.77 -19.56
N ARG A 454 8.63 -2.59 -20.53
CA ARG A 454 9.45 -3.72 -21.02
C ARG A 454 10.79 -3.27 -21.55
N ALA A 455 10.81 -2.24 -22.40
CA ALA A 455 12.04 -1.70 -22.96
C ALA A 455 12.98 -1.05 -21.92
N ALA A 456 12.41 -0.56 -20.80
CA ALA A 456 13.18 -0.11 -19.66
C ALA A 456 13.81 -1.28 -18.90
N LEU A 457 13.01 -2.33 -18.63
CA LEU A 457 13.43 -3.50 -17.83
C LEU A 457 14.43 -4.40 -18.58
N ASP A 458 14.27 -4.59 -19.90
CA ASP A 458 15.20 -5.40 -20.71
C ASP A 458 16.50 -4.66 -21.08
N GLY A 459 16.60 -3.37 -20.71
CA GLY A 459 17.79 -2.54 -20.96
C GLY A 459 17.83 -1.88 -22.34
N THR A 460 16.85 -2.10 -23.22
CA THR A 460 16.79 -1.48 -24.56
C THR A 460 16.87 0.05 -24.47
N LEU A 461 16.10 0.67 -23.57
CA LEU A 461 16.11 2.12 -23.40
C LEU A 461 17.40 2.67 -22.78
N ALA A 462 18.20 1.86 -22.12
CA ALA A 462 19.44 2.31 -21.52
C ALA A 462 20.50 2.67 -22.59
N SER A 463 20.37 2.11 -23.81
CA SER A 463 21.26 2.35 -24.96
C SER A 463 20.74 3.43 -25.92
N VAL A 464 19.51 3.90 -25.74
CA VAL A 464 18.89 4.94 -26.58
C VAL A 464 19.35 6.32 -26.15
N ALA A 465 19.69 7.18 -27.10
CA ALA A 465 20.00 8.58 -26.84
C ALA A 465 18.80 9.28 -26.19
N SER A 466 19.05 10.11 -25.19
CA SER A 466 18.01 10.90 -24.51
C SER A 466 18.33 12.38 -24.54
N SER A 467 17.31 13.20 -24.43
CA SER A 467 17.41 14.66 -24.31
C SER A 467 16.60 15.17 -23.12
N PRO A 468 17.05 16.24 -22.44
CA PRO A 468 16.29 16.81 -21.36
C PRO A 468 14.99 17.45 -21.84
N ASP A 469 13.88 17.17 -21.15
CA ASP A 469 12.64 17.92 -21.32
C ASP A 469 12.82 19.38 -20.87
N PRO A 470 12.33 20.37 -21.62
CA PRO A 470 12.60 21.78 -21.33
C PRO A 470 11.93 22.30 -20.05
N HIS A 471 10.83 21.70 -19.59
CA HIS A 471 10.08 22.16 -18.41
C HIS A 471 10.45 21.43 -17.13
N PHE A 472 10.76 20.12 -17.24
CA PHE A 472 10.96 19.27 -16.08
C PHE A 472 12.39 18.76 -15.95
N GLY A 473 13.26 19.00 -16.95
CA GLY A 473 14.66 18.54 -16.94
C GLY A 473 14.83 17.00 -16.98
N LEU A 474 13.75 16.28 -17.31
CA LEU A 474 13.70 14.83 -17.36
C LEU A 474 14.35 14.29 -18.62
N GLN A 475 15.17 13.24 -18.52
CA GLN A 475 15.86 12.62 -19.66
C GLN A 475 14.91 11.72 -20.45
N VAL A 476 14.39 12.23 -21.58
CA VAL A 476 13.42 11.53 -22.43
C VAL A 476 14.15 10.77 -23.54
N PRO A 477 13.92 9.44 -23.72
CA PRO A 477 14.51 8.68 -24.80
C PRO A 477 13.97 9.14 -26.17
N SER A 478 14.85 9.20 -27.17
CA SER A 478 14.51 9.66 -28.53
C SER A 478 13.68 8.64 -29.33
N ALA A 479 13.62 7.39 -28.87
CA ALA A 479 12.84 6.30 -29.47
C ALA A 479 12.51 5.24 -28.42
N CYS A 480 11.40 4.52 -28.62
CA CYS A 480 11.05 3.32 -27.86
C CYS A 480 10.39 2.32 -28.81
N PRO A 481 10.75 1.02 -28.78
CA PRO A 481 10.07 0.00 -29.58
C PRO A 481 8.56 0.01 -29.34
N ASP A 482 7.79 -0.18 -30.40
CA ASP A 482 6.31 -0.24 -30.38
C ASP A 482 5.60 1.02 -29.83
N VAL A 483 6.32 2.15 -29.72
CA VAL A 483 5.76 3.45 -29.30
C VAL A 483 6.05 4.49 -30.38
N PRO A 484 5.02 5.20 -30.89
CA PRO A 484 5.22 6.29 -31.84
C PRO A 484 6.10 7.40 -31.25
N ARG A 485 7.05 7.93 -32.04
CA ARG A 485 7.99 8.97 -31.56
C ARG A 485 7.28 10.21 -31.03
N ASP A 486 6.18 10.63 -31.66
CA ASP A 486 5.44 11.82 -31.25
C ASP A 486 4.85 11.67 -29.84
N VAL A 487 4.53 10.43 -29.41
CA VAL A 487 4.02 10.15 -28.05
C VAL A 487 5.09 10.42 -27.00
N LEU A 488 6.39 10.20 -27.32
CA LEU A 488 7.48 10.38 -26.38
C LEU A 488 7.71 11.85 -25.98
N ASN A 489 7.32 12.79 -26.83
CA ASN A 489 7.36 14.23 -26.53
C ASN A 489 5.94 14.78 -26.40
N PRO A 490 5.44 15.07 -25.17
CA PRO A 490 4.07 15.52 -24.96
C PRO A 490 3.71 16.76 -25.78
N CYS A 491 4.62 17.70 -25.96
CA CYS A 491 4.37 18.89 -26.79
C CYS A 491 3.93 18.51 -28.21
N ASN A 492 4.46 17.44 -28.80
CA ASN A 492 4.10 17.04 -30.18
C ASN A 492 2.65 16.56 -30.28
N THR A 493 2.09 16.00 -29.19
CA THR A 493 0.71 15.48 -29.18
C THR A 493 -0.35 16.57 -29.01
N TRP A 494 0.01 17.76 -28.52
CA TRP A 494 -0.93 18.86 -28.32
C TRP A 494 -1.19 19.63 -29.62
N LYS A 495 -2.46 19.94 -29.86
CA LYS A 495 -2.85 20.82 -31.00
C LYS A 495 -2.44 22.27 -30.74
N ASP A 496 -2.66 22.76 -29.51
CA ASP A 496 -2.27 24.11 -29.09
C ASP A 496 -0.99 24.07 -28.26
N LYS A 497 0.13 24.50 -28.87
CA LYS A 497 1.44 24.52 -28.22
C LYS A 497 1.52 25.56 -27.08
N LYS A 498 0.79 26.68 -27.17
CA LYS A 498 0.77 27.71 -26.14
C LYS A 498 0.04 27.20 -24.89
N ALA A 499 -1.07 26.48 -25.10
CA ALA A 499 -1.79 25.84 -24.01
C ALA A 499 -0.92 24.78 -23.31
N TYR A 500 -0.14 23.99 -24.07
CA TYR A 500 0.86 23.08 -23.53
C TYR A 500 1.87 23.80 -22.62
N GLU A 501 2.51 24.86 -23.13
CA GLU A 501 3.50 25.65 -22.39
C GLU A 501 2.94 26.19 -21.07
N THR A 502 1.69 26.68 -21.09
CA THR A 502 1.02 27.20 -19.89
C THR A 502 0.76 26.09 -18.88
N ALA A 503 0.25 24.96 -19.33
CA ALA A 503 -0.04 23.81 -18.45
C ALA A 503 1.25 23.20 -17.87
N ALA A 504 2.32 23.08 -18.67
CA ALA A 504 3.61 22.56 -18.22
C ALA A 504 4.23 23.46 -17.14
N ARG A 505 4.17 24.78 -17.32
CA ARG A 505 4.64 25.76 -16.33
C ARG A 505 3.84 25.67 -15.03
N ASP A 506 2.52 25.56 -15.09
CA ASP A 506 1.67 25.41 -13.91
C ASP A 506 2.02 24.15 -13.11
N VAL A 507 2.22 23.01 -13.80
CA VAL A 507 2.63 21.76 -13.14
C VAL A 507 4.04 21.90 -12.54
N ALA A 508 4.99 22.53 -13.22
CA ALA A 508 6.34 22.76 -12.68
C ALA A 508 6.29 23.64 -11.41
N GLN A 509 5.44 24.69 -11.38
CA GLN A 509 5.24 25.52 -10.19
C GLN A 509 4.68 24.71 -9.00
N ARG A 510 3.77 23.78 -9.26
CA ARG A 510 3.22 22.91 -8.21
C ARG A 510 4.28 21.98 -7.64
N PHE A 511 5.17 21.43 -8.46
CA PHE A 511 6.32 20.65 -8.02
C PHE A 511 7.26 21.49 -7.17
N GLU A 512 7.62 22.69 -7.61
CA GLU A 512 8.48 23.61 -6.89
C GLU A 512 7.92 23.95 -5.50
N LYS A 513 6.64 24.35 -5.45
CA LYS A 513 5.95 24.66 -4.19
C LYS A 513 5.88 23.45 -3.26
N ASN A 514 5.63 22.24 -3.78
CA ASN A 514 5.62 21.04 -2.94
C ASN A 514 6.99 20.73 -2.36
N PHE A 515 8.08 21.05 -3.08
CA PHE A 515 9.44 20.74 -2.64
C PHE A 515 9.98 21.67 -1.57
N GLU A 516 9.46 22.89 -1.42
CA GLU A 516 9.87 23.86 -0.41
C GLU A 516 10.01 23.27 1.01
N GLN A 517 9.08 22.39 1.39
CA GLN A 517 9.06 21.72 2.69
C GLN A 517 10.26 20.77 2.92
N PHE A 518 10.94 20.33 1.87
CA PHE A 518 12.06 19.38 1.94
C PHE A 518 13.41 20.05 1.73
N GLU A 519 13.47 21.26 1.19
CA GLU A 519 14.72 21.93 0.80
C GLU A 519 15.72 22.06 1.96
N GLY A 520 15.24 22.32 3.18
CA GLY A 520 16.09 22.39 4.38
C GLY A 520 16.71 21.07 4.82
N HIS A 521 16.23 19.95 4.29
CA HIS A 521 16.50 18.59 4.80
C HIS A 521 17.20 17.67 3.78
N VAL A 522 17.48 18.15 2.57
CA VAL A 522 18.16 17.39 1.50
C VAL A 522 19.50 18.03 1.13
N ASP A 523 20.37 17.22 0.53
CA ASP A 523 21.67 17.71 0.07
C ASP A 523 21.57 18.64 -1.18
N GLY A 524 22.70 19.31 -1.51
CA GLY A 524 22.76 20.26 -2.62
C GLY A 524 22.49 19.64 -3.98
N LYS A 525 22.82 18.35 -4.19
CA LYS A 525 22.60 17.66 -5.47
C LYS A 525 21.12 17.40 -5.71
N VAL A 526 20.37 16.98 -4.67
CA VAL A 526 18.91 16.81 -4.75
C VAL A 526 18.22 18.15 -5.02
N LYS A 527 18.69 19.24 -4.38
CA LYS A 527 18.17 20.60 -4.66
C LYS A 527 18.40 21.03 -6.11
N GLN A 528 19.56 20.71 -6.70
CA GLN A 528 19.86 20.99 -8.11
C GLN A 528 19.03 20.14 -9.09
N ALA A 529 18.66 18.93 -8.68
CA ALA A 529 17.82 18.03 -9.48
C ALA A 529 16.31 18.35 -9.40
N ALA A 530 15.93 19.28 -8.51
CA ALA A 530 14.53 19.67 -8.34
C ALA A 530 14.00 20.41 -9.57
N ILE A 531 12.75 20.12 -9.93
CA ILE A 531 12.03 20.86 -10.98
C ILE A 531 11.85 22.30 -10.50
N ARG A 532 12.21 23.26 -11.37
CA ARG A 532 12.02 24.69 -11.18
C ARG A 532 11.21 25.25 -12.32
N ALA A 533 10.20 26.04 -11.99
CA ALA A 533 9.45 26.74 -13.01
C ALA A 533 10.36 27.79 -13.68
N ALA A 534 10.41 27.77 -15.02
CA ALA A 534 11.08 28.84 -15.74
C ALA A 534 10.39 30.18 -15.46
N ALA A 535 11.18 31.23 -15.20
CA ALA A 535 10.70 32.57 -14.89
C ALA A 535 9.88 33.18 -16.04
#